data_eaaeed093940cc2c437f818fec075726
#
_entry.id   eaaeed093940cc2c437f818fec075726
#
_cell.length_a   1.000
_cell.length_b   1.000
_cell.length_c   1.000
_cell.angle_alpha   90.00
_cell.angle_beta   90.00
_cell.angle_gamma   90.00
#
_symmetry.space_group_name_H-M   'P 1'
#
loop_
_entity.id
_entity.type
_entity.pdbx_description
1 polymer ?
#
loop_
_entity_poly.entity_id
_entity_poly.type
_entity_poly.pdbx_seq_one_letter_code
_entity_poly.pdbx_strand_id
1 'polypeptide(L)'
;MRIVPKGLSEKAEHLLRRVVILGEAYQREDVPWRLLVKTTAVGEDEYEAVEEELVEAGLAESVDSDSAGLRATPAGKERVHGPGN
;
A
#
# COMPACT_ATOMS: atom_id res chain seq x y z
N MET A 1 4.37 -22.74 16.21
CA MET A 1 4.15 -22.23 15.68
C MET A 1 4.36 -21.00 15.59
N ARG A 2 4.43 -20.53 15.20
CA ARG A 2 4.68 -19.47 15.14
C ARG A 2 3.89 -18.72 14.61
N ILE A 3 3.74 -18.09 14.79
CA ILE A 3 2.99 -17.30 14.45
C ILE A 3 3.42 -16.36 13.67
N VAL A 4 3.19 -16.34 12.77
CA VAL A 4 3.56 -15.55 12.01
C VAL A 4 3.00 -14.37 12.04
N PRO A 5 3.47 -13.50 12.13
CA PRO A 5 3.01 -12.29 12.17
C PRO A 5 2.58 -12.06 10.92
N LYS A 6 1.82 -12.11 10.61
CA LYS A 6 1.41 -11.83 9.64
C LYS A 6 2.08 -11.12 8.87
N GLY A 7 2.79 -11.54 8.27
CA GLY A 7 3.40 -10.90 7.24
C GLY A 7 2.40 -10.55 6.20
N LEU A 8 2.70 -9.59 5.41
CA LEU A 8 1.85 -9.25 4.30
C LEU A 8 2.12 -10.21 3.16
N SER A 9 1.13 -10.40 2.30
CA SER A 9 1.37 -11.14 1.09
C SER A 9 2.35 -10.35 0.23
N GLU A 10 2.98 -11.03 -0.72
CA GLU A 10 3.92 -10.37 -1.61
C GLU A 10 3.26 -9.23 -2.35
N LYS A 11 2.03 -9.44 -2.78
CA LYS A 11 1.34 -8.40 -3.53
C LYS A 11 1.04 -7.20 -2.66
N ALA A 12 0.70 -7.44 -1.40
CA ALA A 12 0.42 -6.34 -0.49
C ALA A 12 1.68 -5.54 -0.22
N GLU A 13 2.82 -6.22 -0.03
CA GLU A 13 4.07 -5.52 0.17
C GLU A 13 4.45 -4.71 -1.04
N HIS A 14 4.24 -5.29 -2.22
CA HIS A 14 4.58 -4.62 -3.45
C HIS A 14 3.71 -3.37 -3.64
N LEU A 15 2.43 -3.51 -3.35
CA LEU A 15 1.50 -2.39 -3.48
C LEU A 15 1.86 -1.28 -2.49
N LEU A 16 2.15 -1.65 -1.25
CA LEU A 16 2.50 -0.66 -0.24
C LEU A 16 3.75 0.09 -0.64
N ARG A 17 4.76 -0.64 -1.11
CA ARG A 17 6.00 0.01 -1.52
C ARG A 17 5.74 1.02 -2.63
N ARG A 18 4.89 0.64 -3.59
CA ARG A 18 4.59 1.53 -4.68
C ARG A 18 3.84 2.77 -4.22
N VAL A 19 2.91 2.59 -3.27
CA VAL A 19 2.18 3.73 -2.72
C VAL A 19 3.16 4.73 -2.09
N VAL A 20 4.10 4.22 -1.31
CA VAL A 20 5.06 5.10 -0.64
C VAL A 20 5.95 5.79 -1.66
N ILE A 21 6.47 5.02 -2.62
CA ILE A 21 7.39 5.58 -3.60
C ILE A 21 6.72 6.62 -4.48
N LEU A 22 5.53 6.31 -4.97
CA LEU A 22 4.82 7.25 -5.83
C LEU A 22 4.37 8.48 -5.07
N GLY A 23 3.95 8.28 -3.83
CA GLY A 23 3.55 9.40 -3.00
C GLY A 23 4.69 10.38 -2.80
N GLU A 24 5.88 9.85 -2.55
CA GLU A 24 7.03 10.70 -2.35
C GLU A 24 7.49 11.34 -3.66
N ALA A 25 7.45 10.57 -4.74
CA ALA A 25 7.91 11.08 -6.03
C ALA A 25 7.06 12.23 -6.52
N TYR A 26 5.76 12.15 -6.29
CA TYR A 26 4.85 13.19 -6.74
C TYR A 26 4.45 14.14 -5.63
N GLN A 27 5.02 13.97 -4.46
CA GLN A 27 4.76 14.84 -3.31
C GLN A 27 3.28 14.92 -3.01
N ARG A 28 2.63 13.78 -2.99
CA ARG A 28 1.23 13.74 -2.62
C ARG A 28 1.02 12.51 -1.75
N GLU A 29 0.00 12.58 -0.92
CA GLU A 29 -0.25 11.48 -0.01
C GLU A 29 -1.13 10.42 -0.64
N ASP A 30 -2.03 10.83 -1.51
CA ASP A 30 -2.97 9.91 -2.10
C ASP A 30 -2.46 9.45 -3.45
N VAL A 31 -2.48 8.15 -3.68
CA VAL A 31 -2.06 7.58 -4.96
C VAL A 31 -3.27 6.90 -5.58
N PRO A 32 -3.68 7.32 -6.78
CA PRO A 32 -4.88 6.75 -7.41
C PRO A 32 -4.71 5.25 -7.66
N TRP A 33 -5.78 4.51 -7.48
CA TRP A 33 -5.71 3.08 -7.64
C TRP A 33 -5.35 2.67 -9.07
N ARG A 34 -5.76 3.45 -10.03
CA ARG A 34 -5.46 3.12 -11.42
C ARG A 34 -3.97 3.13 -11.68
N LEU A 35 -3.29 4.10 -11.07
CA LEU A 35 -1.86 4.18 -11.22
C LEU A 35 -1.19 2.99 -10.52
N LEU A 36 -1.73 2.59 -9.38
CA LEU A 36 -1.18 1.47 -8.66
C LEU A 36 -1.34 0.18 -9.45
N VAL A 37 -2.49 -0.02 -10.02
CA VAL A 37 -2.72 -1.22 -10.81
C VAL A 37 -1.81 -1.25 -12.03
N LYS A 38 -1.59 -0.09 -12.66
CA LYS A 38 -0.74 -0.04 -13.81
C LYS A 38 0.71 -0.30 -13.51
N THR A 39 1.17 0.08 -12.35
CA THR A 39 2.60 0.05 -12.06
C THR A 39 3.00 -1.10 -11.14
N THR A 40 2.06 -1.96 -10.80
CA THR A 40 2.37 -3.13 -9.98
C THR A 40 1.85 -4.37 -10.67
N ALA A 41 2.12 -5.50 -10.08
CA ALA A 41 1.61 -6.76 -10.62
C ALA A 41 0.23 -7.09 -10.07
N VAL A 42 -0.36 -6.18 -9.32
CA VAL A 42 -1.67 -6.41 -8.71
C VAL A 42 -2.74 -6.11 -9.75
N GLY A 43 -3.54 -7.09 -10.09
CA GLY A 43 -4.59 -6.89 -11.08
C GLY A 43 -5.78 -6.16 -10.49
N GLU A 44 -6.63 -5.66 -11.36
CA GLU A 44 -7.81 -4.94 -10.91
C GLU A 44 -8.69 -5.79 -10.02
N ASP A 45 -8.82 -7.05 -10.35
CA ASP A 45 -9.68 -7.94 -9.59
C ASP A 45 -9.05 -8.33 -8.26
N GLU A 46 -7.75 -8.08 -8.09
CA GLU A 46 -7.07 -8.40 -6.84
C GLU A 46 -6.88 -7.16 -5.97
N TYR A 47 -7.01 -6.00 -6.57
CA TYR A 47 -6.67 -4.77 -5.90
C TYR A 47 -7.44 -4.58 -4.60
N GLU A 48 -8.73 -4.85 -4.64
CA GLU A 48 -9.58 -4.63 -3.49
C GLU A 48 -9.15 -5.48 -2.30
N ALA A 49 -8.83 -6.74 -2.56
CA ALA A 49 -8.40 -7.63 -1.49
C ALA A 49 -7.06 -7.21 -0.93
N VAL A 50 -6.14 -6.79 -1.80
CA VAL A 50 -4.82 -6.35 -1.37
C VAL A 50 -4.92 -5.04 -0.60
N GLU A 51 -5.78 -4.13 -1.06
CA GLU A 51 -6.01 -2.90 -0.37
C GLU A 51 -6.53 -3.16 1.04
N GLU A 52 -7.49 -4.06 1.14
CA GLU A 52 -8.07 -4.38 2.43
C GLU A 52 -7.03 -4.96 3.38
N GLU A 53 -6.16 -5.78 2.84
CA GLU A 53 -5.09 -6.35 3.65
C GLU A 53 -4.22 -5.26 4.26
N LEU A 54 -3.86 -4.26 3.46
CA LEU A 54 -3.03 -3.17 3.94
C LEU A 54 -3.76 -2.29 4.95
N VAL A 55 -5.04 -2.05 4.70
CA VAL A 55 -5.83 -1.22 5.59
C VAL A 55 -5.99 -1.91 6.94
N GLU A 56 -6.26 -3.19 6.93
CA GLU A 56 -6.43 -3.92 8.17
C GLU A 56 -5.14 -4.01 8.96
N ALA A 57 -4.02 -4.02 8.27
CA ALA A 57 -2.73 -4.05 8.94
C ALA A 57 -2.32 -2.67 9.46
N GLY A 58 -3.09 -1.63 9.15
CA GLY A 58 -2.78 -0.29 9.60
C GLY A 58 -1.66 0.36 8.83
N LEU A 59 -1.33 -0.18 7.66
CA LEU A 59 -0.21 0.32 6.87
C LEU A 59 -0.64 1.28 5.77
N ALA A 60 -1.91 1.29 5.45
CA ALA A 60 -2.42 2.20 4.44
C ALA A 60 -3.85 2.56 4.77
N GLU A 61 -4.33 3.62 4.16
CA GLU A 61 -5.72 4.06 4.32
C GLU A 61 -6.35 4.16 2.96
N SER A 62 -7.62 3.77 2.90
CA SER A 62 -8.37 3.88 1.67
C SER A 62 -8.78 5.34 1.49
N VAL A 63 -8.54 5.87 0.30
CA VAL A 63 -8.90 7.25 0.01
C VAL A 63 -10.17 7.23 -0.80
N ASP A 64 -11.17 7.93 -0.30
CA ASP A 64 -12.46 7.95 -0.96
C ASP A 64 -12.70 9.34 -1.51
N SER A 65 -12.11 9.64 -2.61
CA SER A 65 -12.27 10.94 -3.24
C SER A 65 -12.47 10.70 -4.72
N ASP A 66 -12.39 11.75 -5.50
CA ASP A 66 -12.57 11.64 -6.94
C ASP A 66 -11.64 10.61 -7.54
N SER A 67 -10.46 10.48 -6.97
CA SER A 67 -9.50 9.50 -7.45
C SER A 67 -9.27 8.49 -6.35
N ALA A 68 -10.19 7.59 -6.18
CA ALA A 68 -10.05 6.58 -5.14
C ALA A 68 -8.69 5.89 -5.24
N GLY A 69 -8.10 5.62 -4.12
CA GLY A 69 -6.79 4.99 -4.10
C GLY A 69 -6.33 4.70 -2.70
N LEU A 70 -5.04 4.77 -2.48
CA LEU A 70 -4.45 4.45 -1.19
C LEU A 70 -3.51 5.55 -0.73
N ARG A 71 -3.38 5.66 0.56
CA ARG A 71 -2.44 6.55 1.19
C ARG A 71 -1.70 5.77 2.24
N ALA A 72 -0.38 5.83 2.25
CA ALA A 72 0.40 5.12 3.24
C ALA A 72 0.30 5.84 4.58
N THR A 73 0.14 5.07 5.65
CA THR A 73 0.18 5.63 6.99
C THR A 73 1.63 5.78 7.40
N PRO A 74 1.89 6.49 8.52
CA PRO A 74 3.28 6.55 9.01
C PRO A 74 3.87 5.16 9.24
N ALA A 75 3.05 4.23 9.72
CA ALA A 75 3.53 2.86 9.92
C ALA A 75 3.86 2.21 8.59
N GLY A 76 3.07 2.49 7.55
CA GLY A 76 3.35 1.95 6.23
C GLY A 76 4.64 2.49 5.66
N LYS A 77 4.87 3.79 5.83
CA LYS A 77 6.10 4.40 5.36
C LYS A 77 7.31 3.81 6.07
N GLU A 78 7.17 3.63 7.36
CA GLU A 78 8.25 3.07 8.14
C GLU A 78 8.57 1.66 7.70
N ARG A 79 7.55 0.88 7.39
CA ARG A 79 7.77 -0.48 6.96
C ARG A 79 8.54 -0.53 5.65
N VAL A 80 8.24 0.38 4.73
CA VAL A 80 8.90 0.40 3.44
C VAL A 80 10.34 0.89 3.56
N HIS A 81 10.54 1.95 4.33
CA HIS A 81 11.87 2.52 4.47
C HIS A 81 12.73 1.75 5.46
N GLY A 82 12.09 0.98 6.31
CA GLY A 82 12.83 0.21 7.29
C GLY A 82 13.08 1.01 8.55
N PRO A 83 12.90 0.40 9.71
CA PRO A 83 13.13 1.11 10.96
C PRO A 83 14.61 1.30 11.15
N GLY A 84 14.98 2.41 11.68
CA GLY A 84 16.37 2.63 12.01
C GLY A 84 17.27 2.97 10.85
N ASN A 85 16.70 3.25 9.73
CA ASN A 85 17.55 3.61 8.60
C ASN A 85 17.66 5.06 8.40
#